data_f7e734aa2040876364963d88e7133b47
#
_entry.id   f7e734aa2040876364963d88e7133b47
#
_cell.length_a   1.000
_cell.length_b   1.000
_cell.length_c   1.000
_cell.angle_alpha   90.00
_cell.angle_beta   90.00
_cell.angle_gamma   90.00
#
_symmetry.space_group_name_H-M   'P 1'
#
loop_
_entity.id
_entity.type
_entity.pdbx_description
1 polymer ?
#
loop_
_entity_poly.entity_id
_entity_poly.type
_entity_poly.pdbx_seq_one_letter_code
_entity_poly.pdbx_strand_id
1 'polypeptide(L)'
;PFEPVYLDTLVLAQYLLPDLKHHKLDQVSNRLSLPDFNHHRACDDAMVVARIMDKFLPMLAAKGAKTIGDFNDLVRGGLKEKRRTHHISILVKNKTGLKNLYEIISRSYLKYFKRNPTIPKSLLMEYREGLIIGSACEAGELFRAVTDHKDWAELRRIASFYDYLEIMPLANNHFLLDNGTVRSEESLRNLNRRIVQLGEELGKPVVATCD
;
A
#
# COMPACT_ATOMS: atom_id res chain seq x y z
N PRO A 1 24.22 -13.44 -7.58
CA PRO A 1 23.62 -13.15 -6.26
C PRO A 1 22.39 -14.04 -6.11
N PHE A 2 22.28 -14.71 -4.96
CA PHE A 2 21.11 -15.52 -4.62
C PHE A 2 19.98 -14.53 -4.21
N GLU A 3 18.90 -14.49 -4.98
CA GLU A 3 17.69 -13.74 -4.62
C GLU A 3 16.65 -14.75 -4.08
N PRO A 4 16.50 -14.85 -2.75
CA PRO A 4 15.53 -15.78 -2.17
C PRO A 4 14.10 -15.33 -2.46
N VAL A 5 13.24 -16.26 -2.84
CA VAL A 5 11.80 -16.02 -2.95
C VAL A 5 11.18 -16.30 -1.59
N TYR A 6 10.53 -15.28 -1.01
CA TYR A 6 9.86 -15.39 0.28
C TYR A 6 8.39 -15.74 0.12
N LEU A 7 7.88 -16.60 1.00
CA LEU A 7 6.46 -16.85 1.17
C LEU A 7 6.01 -16.31 2.54
N ASP A 8 5.00 -15.46 2.54
CA ASP A 8 4.36 -14.98 3.76
C ASP A 8 3.16 -15.87 4.10
N THR A 9 3.27 -16.64 5.16
CA THR A 9 2.22 -17.59 5.60
C THR A 9 0.94 -16.88 6.03
N LEU A 10 1.00 -15.64 6.54
CA LEU A 10 -0.18 -14.85 6.87
C LEU A 10 -0.95 -14.48 5.60
N VAL A 11 -0.23 -14.07 4.58
CA VAL A 11 -0.80 -13.69 3.27
C VAL A 11 -1.42 -14.90 2.60
N LEU A 12 -0.75 -16.07 2.65
CA LEU A 12 -1.29 -17.34 2.17
C LEU A 12 -2.55 -17.75 2.94
N ALA A 13 -2.55 -17.61 4.28
CA ALA A 13 -3.71 -17.92 5.11
C ALA A 13 -4.92 -17.04 4.76
N GLN A 14 -4.71 -15.75 4.53
CA GLN A 14 -5.78 -14.82 4.10
C GLN A 14 -6.37 -15.20 2.74
N TYR A 15 -5.56 -15.73 1.84
CA TYR A 15 -5.98 -16.17 0.52
C TYR A 15 -6.71 -17.51 0.55
N LEU A 16 -6.19 -18.49 1.29
CA LEU A 16 -6.69 -19.85 1.31
C LEU A 16 -7.86 -20.06 2.26
N LEU A 17 -7.96 -19.23 3.32
CA LEU A 17 -8.98 -19.32 4.38
C LEU A 17 -9.72 -17.98 4.52
N PRO A 18 -10.42 -17.49 3.47
CA PRO A 18 -11.05 -16.18 3.47
C PRO A 18 -12.27 -16.10 4.44
N ASP A 19 -12.77 -17.21 4.90
CA ASP A 19 -13.84 -17.36 5.88
C ASP A 19 -13.40 -17.03 7.31
N LEU A 20 -12.10 -17.05 7.60
CA LEU A 20 -11.60 -16.67 8.91
C LEU A 20 -11.66 -15.14 9.12
N LYS A 21 -12.24 -14.71 10.25
CA LYS A 21 -12.30 -13.30 10.63
C LYS A 21 -10.92 -12.72 10.98
N HIS A 22 -10.07 -13.52 11.58
CA HIS A 22 -8.69 -13.20 11.93
C HIS A 22 -7.78 -14.37 11.59
N HIS A 23 -6.53 -14.09 11.21
CA HIS A 23 -5.55 -15.09 10.79
C HIS A 23 -4.36 -15.15 11.77
N LYS A 24 -4.65 -15.16 13.08
CA LYS A 24 -3.65 -15.46 14.08
C LYS A 24 -3.21 -16.91 13.98
N LEU A 25 -1.99 -17.22 14.42
CA LEU A 25 -1.38 -18.54 14.27
C LEU A 25 -2.24 -19.66 14.89
N ASP A 26 -2.78 -19.41 16.07
CA ASP A 26 -3.72 -20.30 16.78
C ASP A 26 -4.99 -20.56 15.96
N GLN A 27 -5.58 -19.53 15.40
CA GLN A 27 -6.84 -19.64 14.65
C GLN A 27 -6.64 -20.39 13.32
N VAL A 28 -5.52 -20.14 12.63
CA VAL A 28 -5.16 -20.87 11.41
C VAL A 28 -4.87 -22.33 11.75
N SER A 29 -4.11 -22.61 12.81
CA SER A 29 -3.82 -23.95 13.30
C SER A 29 -5.09 -24.74 13.60
N ASN A 30 -6.01 -24.15 14.37
CA ASN A 30 -7.30 -24.76 14.72
C ASN A 30 -8.17 -25.01 13.48
N ARG A 31 -8.23 -24.07 12.54
CA ARG A 31 -9.00 -24.20 11.28
C ARG A 31 -8.48 -25.34 10.40
N LEU A 32 -7.18 -25.62 10.47
CA LEU A 32 -6.52 -26.70 9.74
C LEU A 32 -6.46 -28.01 10.55
N SER A 33 -7.07 -28.06 11.72
CA SER A 33 -7.10 -29.22 12.64
C SER A 33 -5.68 -29.72 12.97
N LEU A 34 -4.74 -28.78 13.20
CA LEU A 34 -3.41 -29.09 13.64
C LEU A 34 -3.37 -29.30 15.17
N PRO A 35 -2.42 -30.09 15.70
CA PRO A 35 -2.26 -30.26 17.14
C PRO A 35 -2.00 -28.95 17.88
N ASP A 36 -2.45 -28.87 19.13
CA ASP A 36 -2.18 -27.74 20.01
C ASP A 36 -0.66 -27.57 20.23
N PHE A 37 -0.23 -26.34 20.43
CA PHE A 37 1.16 -25.97 20.63
C PHE A 37 1.31 -24.89 21.70
N ASN A 38 2.51 -24.80 22.28
CA ASN A 38 2.81 -23.77 23.28
C ASN A 38 3.17 -22.46 22.60
N HIS A 39 2.26 -21.48 22.66
CA HIS A 39 2.47 -20.15 22.15
C HIS A 39 3.67 -19.45 22.78
N HIS A 40 4.33 -18.60 21.98
CA HIS A 40 5.48 -17.77 22.39
C HIS A 40 6.78 -18.55 22.66
N ARG A 41 6.89 -19.78 22.18
CA ARG A 41 8.15 -20.50 22.04
C ARG A 41 8.54 -20.52 20.57
N ALA A 42 9.68 -19.91 20.23
CA ALA A 42 10.12 -19.73 18.83
C ALA A 42 10.17 -21.06 18.05
N CYS A 43 10.61 -22.16 18.68
CA CYS A 43 10.64 -23.48 18.04
C CYS A 43 9.23 -24.04 17.78
N ASP A 44 8.31 -23.87 18.73
CA ASP A 44 6.94 -24.36 18.61
C ASP A 44 6.18 -23.56 17.56
N ASP A 45 6.33 -22.24 17.57
CA ASP A 45 5.76 -21.35 16.55
C ASP A 45 6.30 -21.67 15.16
N ALA A 46 7.61 -21.91 15.00
CA ALA A 46 8.21 -22.28 13.73
C ALA A 46 7.70 -23.66 13.24
N MET A 47 7.55 -24.63 14.15
CA MET A 47 7.02 -25.96 13.81
C MET A 47 5.56 -25.88 13.35
N VAL A 48 4.74 -25.04 13.98
CA VAL A 48 3.34 -24.85 13.56
C VAL A 48 3.27 -24.18 12.19
N VAL A 49 4.12 -23.18 11.94
CA VAL A 49 4.22 -22.56 10.60
C VAL A 49 4.59 -23.61 9.54
N ALA A 50 5.54 -24.49 9.81
CA ALA A 50 5.89 -25.57 8.89
C ALA A 50 4.70 -26.50 8.61
N ARG A 51 3.97 -26.91 9.66
CA ARG A 51 2.76 -27.77 9.52
C ARG A 51 1.62 -27.05 8.75
N ILE A 52 1.46 -25.75 8.94
CA ILE A 52 0.52 -24.94 8.17
C ILE A 52 0.92 -24.96 6.69
N MET A 53 2.22 -24.79 6.39
CA MET A 53 2.72 -24.87 5.02
C MET A 53 2.47 -26.22 4.38
N ASP A 54 2.65 -27.33 5.11
CA ASP A 54 2.33 -28.69 4.62
C ASP A 54 0.85 -28.82 4.20
N LYS A 55 -0.05 -28.10 4.86
CA LYS A 55 -1.48 -28.04 4.47
C LYS A 55 -1.73 -27.10 3.31
N PHE A 56 -1.03 -25.97 3.26
CA PHE A 56 -1.24 -24.97 2.22
C PHE A 56 -0.68 -25.38 0.85
N LEU A 57 0.46 -26.08 0.81
CA LEU A 57 1.07 -26.52 -0.44
C LEU A 57 0.11 -27.30 -1.35
N PRO A 58 -0.56 -28.38 -0.88
CA PRO A 58 -1.54 -29.08 -1.72
C PRO A 58 -2.76 -28.21 -2.09
N MET A 59 -3.20 -27.27 -1.22
CA MET A 59 -4.29 -26.36 -1.54
C MET A 59 -3.90 -25.38 -2.66
N LEU A 60 -2.66 -24.92 -2.67
CA LEU A 60 -2.12 -24.05 -3.73
C LEU A 60 -1.92 -24.82 -5.03
N ALA A 61 -1.41 -26.05 -4.95
CA ALA A 61 -1.26 -26.93 -6.10
C ALA A 61 -2.62 -27.23 -6.77
N ALA A 62 -3.67 -27.46 -5.97
CA ALA A 62 -5.04 -27.65 -6.47
C ALA A 62 -5.60 -26.40 -7.19
N LYS A 63 -5.04 -25.20 -6.92
CA LYS A 63 -5.36 -23.93 -7.62
C LYS A 63 -4.47 -23.68 -8.85
N GLY A 64 -3.63 -24.65 -9.22
CA GLY A 64 -2.80 -24.63 -10.43
C GLY A 64 -1.38 -24.09 -10.23
N ALA A 65 -0.96 -23.75 -9.02
CA ALA A 65 0.39 -23.30 -8.74
C ALA A 65 1.37 -24.49 -8.72
N LYS A 66 2.52 -24.36 -9.40
CA LYS A 66 3.56 -25.40 -9.51
C LYS A 66 4.88 -24.97 -8.90
N THR A 67 5.11 -23.68 -8.79
CA THR A 67 6.34 -23.08 -8.27
C THR A 67 6.05 -22.10 -7.14
N ILE A 68 7.07 -21.75 -6.36
CA ILE A 68 6.98 -20.71 -5.32
C ILE A 68 6.60 -19.34 -5.94
N GLY A 69 7.07 -19.05 -7.15
CA GLY A 69 6.67 -17.87 -7.90
C GLY A 69 5.16 -17.84 -8.17
N ASP A 70 4.61 -18.96 -8.65
CA ASP A 70 3.17 -19.09 -8.92
C ASP A 70 2.32 -18.87 -7.65
N PHE A 71 2.82 -19.26 -6.47
CA PHE A 71 2.13 -19.03 -5.20
C PHE A 71 1.97 -17.54 -4.92
N ASN A 72 3.03 -16.76 -5.10
CA ASN A 72 2.99 -15.32 -4.92
C ASN A 72 2.06 -14.64 -5.94
N ASP A 73 2.05 -15.09 -7.19
CA ASP A 73 1.20 -14.54 -8.24
C ASP A 73 -0.28 -14.86 -8.01
N LEU A 74 -0.60 -16.09 -7.61
CA LEU A 74 -1.96 -16.47 -7.21
C LEU A 74 -2.49 -15.62 -6.05
N VAL A 75 -1.64 -15.42 -5.04
CA VAL A 75 -2.01 -14.64 -3.86
C VAL A 75 -2.19 -13.17 -4.21
N ARG A 76 -1.31 -12.59 -5.02
CA ARG A 76 -1.45 -11.21 -5.51
C ARG A 76 -2.71 -11.00 -6.34
N GLY A 77 -3.08 -11.97 -7.19
CA GLY A 77 -4.30 -11.93 -7.99
C GLY A 77 -5.60 -12.20 -7.22
N GLY A 78 -5.53 -12.94 -6.11
CA GLY A 78 -6.72 -13.39 -5.36
C GLY A 78 -7.00 -12.66 -4.06
N LEU A 79 -6.02 -11.97 -3.48
CA LEU A 79 -6.29 -11.06 -2.37
C LEU A 79 -6.99 -9.82 -2.96
N LYS A 80 -8.22 -9.56 -2.50
CA LYS A 80 -8.78 -8.20 -2.65
C LYS A 80 -7.71 -7.25 -2.14
N GLU A 81 -7.14 -6.42 -3.03
CA GLU A 81 -6.19 -5.40 -2.63
C GLU A 81 -6.73 -4.76 -1.35
N LYS A 82 -6.00 -4.92 -0.23
CA LYS A 82 -6.32 -4.14 0.97
C LYS A 82 -6.31 -2.70 0.49
N ARG A 83 -7.49 -2.07 0.42
CA ARG A 83 -7.61 -0.67 0.02
C ARG A 83 -6.62 0.11 0.86
N ARG A 84 -5.44 0.37 0.27
CA ARG A 84 -4.40 1.16 0.91
C ARG A 84 -4.95 2.58 1.02
N THR A 85 -4.77 3.18 2.17
CA THR A 85 -4.98 4.60 2.35
C THR A 85 -3.68 5.31 2.01
N HIS A 86 -3.80 6.49 1.41
CA HIS A 86 -2.68 7.32 1.00
C HIS A 86 -2.85 8.72 1.59
N HIS A 87 -1.75 9.40 1.83
CA HIS A 87 -1.79 10.80 2.19
C HIS A 87 -2.19 11.65 0.97
N ILE A 88 -2.79 12.78 1.22
CA ILE A 88 -3.19 13.75 0.22
C ILE A 88 -3.08 15.15 0.82
N SER A 89 -2.59 16.10 0.04
CA SER A 89 -2.56 17.52 0.41
C SER A 89 -3.78 18.21 -0.17
N ILE A 90 -4.51 18.96 0.65
CA ILE A 90 -5.69 19.71 0.22
C ILE A 90 -5.52 21.18 0.63
N LEU A 91 -5.48 22.07 -0.34
CA LEU A 91 -5.40 23.50 -0.12
C LEU A 91 -6.72 24.16 -0.50
N VAL A 92 -7.09 25.20 0.23
CA VAL A 92 -8.29 25.97 -0.01
C VAL A 92 -7.98 27.16 -0.91
N LYS A 93 -8.68 27.28 -2.04
CA LYS A 93 -8.54 28.36 -3.00
C LYS A 93 -9.46 29.53 -2.71
N ASN A 94 -10.66 29.27 -2.18
CA ASN A 94 -11.70 30.28 -1.95
C ASN A 94 -12.70 29.81 -0.88
N LYS A 95 -13.72 30.66 -0.58
CA LYS A 95 -14.74 30.39 0.45
C LYS A 95 -15.56 29.10 0.16
N THR A 96 -15.84 28.83 -1.11
CA THR A 96 -16.51 27.55 -1.51
C THR A 96 -15.64 26.36 -1.15
N GLY A 97 -14.34 26.42 -1.46
CA GLY A 97 -13.39 25.37 -1.09
C GLY A 97 -13.28 25.19 0.43
N LEU A 98 -13.31 26.27 1.21
CA LEU A 98 -13.30 26.18 2.66
C LEU A 98 -14.53 25.42 3.21
N LYS A 99 -15.71 25.73 2.70
CA LYS A 99 -16.95 25.00 3.04
C LYS A 99 -16.85 23.53 2.65
N ASN A 100 -16.37 23.25 1.45
CA ASN A 100 -16.20 21.90 0.93
C ASN A 100 -15.17 21.10 1.75
N LEU A 101 -14.06 21.73 2.16
CA LEU A 101 -13.07 21.08 3.02
C LEU A 101 -13.70 20.70 4.38
N TYR A 102 -14.48 21.58 5.00
CA TYR A 102 -15.16 21.24 6.27
C TYR A 102 -16.13 20.07 6.09
N GLU A 103 -16.87 20.02 4.99
CA GLU A 103 -17.77 18.89 4.70
C GLU A 103 -17.00 17.58 4.52
N ILE A 104 -15.89 17.59 3.76
CA ILE A 104 -15.03 16.44 3.57
C ILE A 104 -14.47 15.94 4.91
N ILE A 105 -13.93 16.86 5.75
CA ILE A 105 -13.38 16.50 7.05
C ILE A 105 -14.48 15.93 7.95
N SER A 106 -15.62 16.58 8.05
CA SER A 106 -16.75 16.10 8.87
C SER A 106 -17.16 14.68 8.47
N ARG A 107 -17.35 14.43 7.19
CA ARG A 107 -17.71 13.09 6.69
C ARG A 107 -16.59 12.06 6.91
N SER A 108 -15.33 12.47 6.82
CA SER A 108 -14.20 11.56 7.06
C SER A 108 -14.19 11.03 8.49
N TYR A 109 -14.59 11.87 9.45
CA TYR A 109 -14.70 11.48 10.86
C TYR A 109 -16.02 10.77 11.19
N LEU A 110 -17.15 11.24 10.68
CA LEU A 110 -18.46 10.71 11.05
C LEU A 110 -18.82 9.43 10.30
N LYS A 111 -18.42 9.32 9.02
CA LYS A 111 -18.86 8.23 8.14
C LYS A 111 -17.74 7.27 7.75
N TYR A 112 -16.52 7.77 7.58
CA TYR A 112 -15.41 7.00 7.01
C TYR A 112 -14.26 6.76 7.99
N PHE A 113 -14.48 7.03 9.27
CA PHE A 113 -13.50 6.75 10.31
C PHE A 113 -13.42 5.24 10.58
N LYS A 114 -12.18 4.71 10.59
CA LYS A 114 -11.90 3.33 11.01
C LYS A 114 -10.86 3.34 12.13
N ARG A 115 -9.58 3.39 11.80
CA ARG A 115 -8.47 3.71 12.71
C ARG A 115 -8.09 5.17 12.61
N ASN A 116 -8.14 5.68 11.39
CA ASN A 116 -7.90 7.07 11.03
C ASN A 116 -9.06 7.57 10.16
N PRO A 117 -9.31 8.87 10.11
CA PRO A 117 -10.25 9.43 9.15
C PRO A 117 -9.76 9.16 7.73
N THR A 118 -10.65 8.73 6.86
CA THR A 118 -10.33 8.45 5.46
C THR A 118 -11.27 9.20 4.53
N ILE A 119 -10.77 9.58 3.36
CA ILE A 119 -11.53 10.33 2.35
C ILE A 119 -11.60 9.45 1.09
N PRO A 120 -12.78 8.89 0.76
CA PRO A 120 -12.95 8.24 -0.54
C PRO A 120 -12.69 9.22 -1.69
N LYS A 121 -12.01 8.80 -2.75
CA LYS A 121 -11.78 9.65 -3.94
C LYS A 121 -13.09 10.20 -4.52
N SER A 122 -14.17 9.41 -4.49
CA SER A 122 -15.49 9.85 -4.94
C SER A 122 -16.02 11.05 -4.14
N LEU A 123 -15.85 11.03 -2.81
CA LEU A 123 -16.23 12.15 -1.96
C LEU A 123 -15.38 13.39 -2.26
N LEU A 124 -14.07 13.21 -2.44
CA LEU A 124 -13.17 14.30 -2.79
C LEU A 124 -13.54 14.91 -4.15
N MET A 125 -13.92 14.10 -5.12
CA MET A 125 -14.39 14.60 -6.43
C MET A 125 -15.73 15.35 -6.34
N GLU A 126 -16.66 14.89 -5.50
CA GLU A 126 -17.95 15.55 -5.26
C GLU A 126 -17.77 16.97 -4.70
N TYR A 127 -16.78 17.17 -3.82
CA TYR A 127 -16.51 18.43 -3.14
C TYR A 127 -15.25 19.15 -3.63
N ARG A 128 -14.78 18.83 -4.85
CA ARG A 128 -13.48 19.34 -5.36
C ARG A 128 -13.50 20.85 -5.66
N GLU A 129 -14.67 21.47 -5.89
CA GLU A 129 -14.76 22.88 -6.24
C GLU A 129 -14.10 23.77 -5.18
N GLY A 130 -13.24 24.70 -5.63
CA GLY A 130 -12.53 25.63 -4.75
C GLY A 130 -11.38 25.01 -3.94
N LEU A 131 -11.01 23.76 -4.22
CA LEU A 131 -9.86 23.06 -3.63
C LEU A 131 -8.74 22.91 -4.66
N ILE A 132 -7.51 22.80 -4.15
CA ILE A 132 -6.31 22.44 -4.90
C ILE A 132 -5.75 21.18 -4.25
N ILE A 133 -5.51 20.15 -5.03
CA ILE A 133 -5.14 18.81 -4.55
C ILE A 133 -3.70 18.51 -4.93
N GLY A 134 -2.87 18.23 -3.93
CA GLY A 134 -1.48 17.83 -4.09
C GLY A 134 -1.25 16.34 -3.87
N SER A 135 -0.15 15.84 -4.43
CA SER A 135 0.20 14.41 -4.37
C SER A 135 0.75 13.95 -3.01
N ALA A 136 0.99 14.87 -2.11
CA ALA A 136 1.53 14.66 -0.77
C ALA A 136 2.93 13.99 -0.74
N CYS A 137 3.27 13.42 0.41
CA CYS A 137 4.58 12.88 0.77
C CYS A 137 4.82 11.45 0.26
N GLU A 138 5.82 10.77 0.82
CA GLU A 138 6.17 9.38 0.51
C GLU A 138 5.02 8.39 0.82
N ALA A 139 4.11 8.76 1.71
CA ALA A 139 2.90 8.00 1.99
C ALA A 139 1.74 8.30 0.99
N GLY A 140 1.95 9.23 0.05
CA GLY A 140 1.04 9.53 -1.05
C GLY A 140 0.96 8.41 -2.09
N GLU A 141 -0.14 8.38 -2.83
CA GLU A 141 -0.36 7.35 -3.86
C GLU A 141 0.69 7.44 -4.98
N LEU A 142 1.01 8.66 -5.44
CA LEU A 142 1.96 8.85 -6.53
C LEU A 142 3.38 8.41 -6.15
N PHE A 143 3.89 8.88 -5.00
CA PHE A 143 5.24 8.52 -4.57
C PHE A 143 5.37 7.00 -4.39
N ARG A 144 4.39 6.36 -3.76
CA ARG A 144 4.38 4.89 -3.62
C ARG A 144 4.33 4.17 -4.95
N ALA A 145 3.52 4.65 -5.90
CA ALA A 145 3.46 4.06 -7.23
C ALA A 145 4.82 4.16 -7.97
N VAL A 146 5.56 5.27 -7.78
CA VAL A 146 6.91 5.43 -8.32
C VAL A 146 7.89 4.48 -7.65
N THR A 147 7.82 4.33 -6.33
CA THR A 147 8.65 3.41 -5.53
C THR A 147 8.34 1.94 -5.86
N ASP A 148 7.07 1.60 -6.07
CA ASP A 148 6.61 0.26 -6.49
C ASP A 148 6.90 -0.03 -7.97
N HIS A 149 7.64 0.84 -8.67
CA HIS A 149 8.02 0.71 -10.09
C HIS A 149 6.84 0.48 -11.04
N LYS A 150 5.68 1.10 -10.77
CA LYS A 150 4.54 1.06 -11.68
C LYS A 150 4.93 1.59 -13.06
N ASP A 151 4.27 1.08 -14.10
CA ASP A 151 4.50 1.52 -15.46
C ASP A 151 4.11 3.00 -15.66
N TRP A 152 4.61 3.59 -16.76
CA TRP A 152 4.45 5.02 -17.01
C TRP A 152 3.00 5.42 -17.26
N ALA A 153 2.20 4.54 -17.84
CA ALA A 153 0.78 4.79 -18.10
C ALA A 153 -0.01 4.88 -16.79
N GLU A 154 0.28 3.99 -15.84
CA GLU A 154 -0.34 4.01 -14.52
C GLU A 154 0.12 5.23 -13.71
N LEU A 155 1.41 5.59 -13.77
CA LEU A 155 1.91 6.81 -13.11
C LEU A 155 1.23 8.07 -13.65
N ARG A 156 1.04 8.19 -14.96
CA ARG A 156 0.27 9.28 -15.55
C ARG A 156 -1.17 9.32 -15.07
N ARG A 157 -1.83 8.16 -15.06
CA ARG A 157 -3.21 8.03 -14.57
C ARG A 157 -3.34 8.54 -13.13
N ILE A 158 -2.42 8.14 -12.26
CA ILE A 158 -2.39 8.58 -10.86
C ILE A 158 -2.09 10.08 -10.78
N ALA A 159 -1.04 10.56 -11.45
CA ALA A 159 -0.63 11.97 -11.42
C ALA A 159 -1.70 12.90 -12.00
N SER A 160 -2.50 12.45 -12.96
CA SER A 160 -3.58 13.23 -13.56
C SER A 160 -4.67 13.65 -12.56
N PHE A 161 -4.82 12.91 -11.46
CA PHE A 161 -5.79 13.22 -10.40
C PHE A 161 -5.47 14.51 -9.63
N TYR A 162 -4.19 14.85 -9.49
CA TYR A 162 -3.69 15.96 -8.68
C TYR A 162 -3.62 17.27 -9.49
N ASP A 163 -3.75 18.42 -8.81
CA ASP A 163 -3.55 19.73 -9.44
C ASP A 163 -2.07 20.10 -9.49
N TYR A 164 -1.27 19.63 -8.51
CA TYR A 164 0.17 19.77 -8.47
C TYR A 164 0.83 18.50 -7.89
N LEU A 165 2.10 18.30 -8.19
CA LEU A 165 2.87 17.17 -7.68
C LEU A 165 3.89 17.65 -6.65
N GLU A 166 4.23 16.79 -5.70
CA GLU A 166 5.16 17.10 -4.62
C GLU A 166 6.38 16.21 -4.68
N ILE A 167 7.54 16.82 -4.46
CA ILE A 167 8.81 16.13 -4.21
C ILE A 167 9.33 16.57 -2.84
N MET A 168 10.15 15.71 -2.22
CA MET A 168 10.68 15.98 -0.89
C MET A 168 12.20 15.99 -0.88
N PRO A 169 12.84 16.73 0.04
CA PRO A 169 14.27 16.63 0.30
C PRO A 169 14.65 15.17 0.58
N LEU A 170 15.86 14.78 0.15
CA LEU A 170 16.31 13.39 0.35
C LEU A 170 16.33 12.98 1.82
N ALA A 171 16.64 13.94 2.70
CA ALA A 171 16.67 13.69 4.15
C ALA A 171 15.34 13.20 4.71
N ASN A 172 14.20 13.71 4.21
CA ASN A 172 12.88 13.28 4.65
C ASN A 172 12.61 11.80 4.34
N ASN A 173 13.19 11.32 3.24
CA ASN A 173 12.99 9.97 2.74
C ASN A 173 14.19 9.03 3.01
N HIS A 174 15.16 9.45 3.85
CA HIS A 174 16.37 8.67 4.13
C HIS A 174 16.05 7.30 4.74
N PHE A 175 14.99 7.20 5.54
CA PHE A 175 14.52 5.94 6.11
C PHE A 175 14.20 4.85 5.07
N LEU A 176 13.96 5.22 3.80
CA LEU A 176 13.78 4.26 2.70
C LEU A 176 15.10 3.55 2.32
N LEU A 177 16.25 4.17 2.63
CA LEU A 177 17.56 3.52 2.54
C LEU A 177 17.77 2.57 3.72
N ASP A 178 17.44 3.04 4.93
CA ASP A 178 17.65 2.29 6.16
C ASP A 178 16.82 0.98 6.19
N ASN A 179 15.60 1.03 5.64
CA ASN A 179 14.73 -0.13 5.56
C ASN A 179 14.88 -0.97 4.28
N GLY A 180 15.84 -0.61 3.40
CA GLY A 180 16.16 -1.35 2.19
C GLY A 180 15.16 -1.20 1.03
N THR A 181 14.19 -0.29 1.13
CA THR A 181 13.23 -0.01 0.05
C THR A 181 13.94 0.56 -1.19
N VAL A 182 14.94 1.40 -0.99
CA VAL A 182 15.84 1.90 -2.04
C VAL A 182 17.30 1.58 -1.69
N ARG A 183 18.15 1.45 -2.71
CA ARG A 183 19.53 0.96 -2.55
C ARG A 183 20.57 2.05 -2.36
N SER A 184 20.27 3.29 -2.74
CA SER A 184 21.20 4.41 -2.70
C SER A 184 20.48 5.76 -2.71
N GLU A 185 21.19 6.82 -2.29
CA GLU A 185 20.68 8.20 -2.43
C GLU A 185 20.38 8.57 -3.88
N GLU A 186 21.14 8.04 -4.85
CA GLU A 186 20.87 8.28 -6.26
C GLU A 186 19.54 7.65 -6.67
N SER A 187 19.17 6.50 -6.11
CA SER A 187 17.83 5.92 -6.29
C SER A 187 16.75 6.83 -5.73
N LEU A 188 16.95 7.46 -4.56
CA LEU A 188 16.02 8.46 -4.03
C LEU A 188 15.89 9.70 -4.95
N ARG A 189 17.00 10.21 -5.46
CA ARG A 189 16.99 11.32 -6.45
C ARG A 189 16.20 10.93 -7.69
N ASN A 190 16.33 9.70 -8.15
CA ASN A 190 15.62 9.20 -9.31
C ASN A 190 14.10 9.10 -9.10
N LEU A 191 13.62 8.80 -7.87
CA LEU A 191 12.19 8.89 -7.55
C LEU A 191 11.67 10.33 -7.75
N ASN A 192 12.37 11.32 -7.20
CA ASN A 192 12.01 12.73 -7.40
C ASN A 192 12.07 13.15 -8.88
N ARG A 193 13.12 12.76 -9.61
CA ARG A 193 13.25 13.07 -11.07
C ARG A 193 12.07 12.51 -11.87
N ARG A 194 11.60 11.30 -11.55
CA ARG A 194 10.44 10.72 -12.22
C ARG A 194 9.17 11.51 -11.97
N ILE A 195 8.98 12.05 -10.75
CA ILE A 195 7.83 12.91 -10.43
C ILE A 195 7.94 14.26 -11.17
N VAL A 196 9.15 14.84 -11.25
CA VAL A 196 9.39 16.06 -12.03
C VAL A 196 9.05 15.83 -13.49
N GLN A 197 9.55 14.75 -14.08
CA GLN A 197 9.28 14.39 -15.47
C GLN A 197 7.76 14.21 -15.74
N LEU A 198 7.02 13.61 -14.80
CA LEU A 198 5.56 13.50 -14.91
C LEU A 198 4.88 14.87 -14.87
N GLY A 199 5.36 15.76 -14.01
CA GLY A 199 4.85 17.13 -13.93
C GLY A 199 5.07 17.89 -15.22
N GLU A 200 6.27 17.83 -15.78
CA GLU A 200 6.59 18.45 -17.09
C GLU A 200 5.72 17.90 -18.21
N GLU A 201 5.57 16.58 -18.30
CA GLU A 201 4.77 15.91 -19.33
C GLU A 201 3.27 16.26 -19.23
N LEU A 202 2.74 16.38 -18.01
CA LEU A 202 1.33 16.69 -17.76
C LEU A 202 1.04 18.19 -17.65
N GLY A 203 2.06 19.05 -17.78
CA GLY A 203 1.92 20.50 -17.60
C GLY A 203 1.48 20.89 -16.20
N LYS A 204 1.88 20.13 -15.16
CA LYS A 204 1.52 20.37 -13.76
C LYS A 204 2.67 20.95 -12.98
N PRO A 205 2.41 21.92 -12.06
CA PRO A 205 3.42 22.39 -11.14
C PRO A 205 4.00 21.24 -10.30
N VAL A 206 5.32 21.25 -10.13
CA VAL A 206 6.01 20.36 -9.16
C VAL A 206 6.62 21.27 -8.09
N VAL A 207 6.27 21.02 -6.85
CA VAL A 207 6.71 21.83 -5.71
C VAL A 207 7.53 20.97 -4.75
N ALA A 208 8.60 21.58 -4.20
CA ALA A 208 9.36 20.96 -3.12
C ALA A 208 8.68 21.29 -1.79
N THR A 209 8.27 20.26 -1.09
CA THR A 209 7.68 20.36 0.25
C THR A 209 8.55 19.61 1.25
N CYS A 210 8.42 19.88 2.52
CA CYS A 210 9.04 19.11 3.59
C CYS A 210 8.01 18.81 4.69
N ASP A 211 8.28 17.74 5.38
CA ASP A 211 7.48 17.26 6.52
C ASP A 211 7.87 17.97 7.80
#